data_9fb7fae03a4b8cf50c8d2a3a0b8bdfb5
#
_entry.id   9fb7fae03a4b8cf50c8d2a3a0b8bdfb5
#
_cell.length_a   1.000
_cell.length_b   1.000
_cell.length_c   1.000
_cell.angle_alpha   90.00
_cell.angle_beta   90.00
_cell.angle_gamma   90.00
#
_symmetry.space_group_name_H-M   'P 1'
#
loop_
_entity.id
_entity.type
_entity.pdbx_description
1 polymer ?
#
loop_
_entity_poly.entity_id
_entity_poly.type
_entity_poly.pdbx_seq_one_letter_code
_entity_poly.pdbx_strand_id
1 'polypeptide(L)' 'MSKLRITQVKSYIGQSQRHRGTLRALGLGRIGKTVEHEQSPQLAGAVRKVRHLVKIEDA' A
#
# COMPACT_ATOMS: atom_id res chain seq x y z
N MET A 1 -8.12 -5.71 17.68
CA MET A 1 -6.97 -5.52 16.85
C MET A 1 -7.39 -4.96 15.52
N SER A 2 -6.72 -3.93 15.10
CA SER A 2 -7.17 -3.23 13.90
C SER A 2 -6.45 -3.72 12.68
N LYS A 3 -7.19 -3.80 11.59
CA LYS A 3 -6.63 -4.06 10.28
C LYS A 3 -6.85 -2.85 9.40
N LEU A 4 -5.95 -2.65 8.48
CA LEU A 4 -6.09 -1.60 7.47
C LEU A 4 -6.38 -2.23 6.13
N ARG A 5 -7.31 -1.64 5.41
CA ARG A 5 -7.59 -2.02 4.04
C ARG A 5 -6.89 -1.00 3.14
N ILE A 6 -6.03 -1.49 2.29
CA ILE A 6 -5.21 -0.66 1.43
C ILE A 6 -5.58 -0.97 -0.01
N THR A 7 -6.02 0.05 -0.74
CA THR A 7 -6.41 -0.08 -2.14
C THR A 7 -5.49 0.79 -2.98
N GLN A 8 -4.89 0.21 -4.01
CA GLN A 8 -4.07 0.99 -4.93
C GLN A 8 -4.98 1.78 -5.87
N VAL A 9 -4.86 3.09 -5.83
CA VAL A 9 -5.71 3.98 -6.63
C VAL A 9 -4.96 4.61 -7.81
N LYS A 10 -3.64 4.56 -7.80
CA LYS A 10 -2.83 5.10 -8.89
C LYS A 10 -1.80 4.09 -9.34
N SER A 11 -1.45 4.15 -10.63
CA SER A 11 -0.43 3.28 -11.19
C SER A 11 0.94 3.62 -10.61
N TYR A 12 1.78 2.58 -10.46
CA TYR A 12 3.16 2.77 -10.06
C TYR A 12 4.07 3.08 -11.26
N ILE A 13 3.53 3.13 -12.46
CA ILE A 13 4.29 3.47 -13.66
C ILE A 13 4.87 4.87 -13.49
N GLY A 14 6.18 4.99 -13.71
CA GLY A 14 6.88 6.24 -13.48
C GLY A 14 7.39 6.44 -12.06
N GLN A 15 7.05 5.55 -11.16
CA GLN A 15 7.54 5.60 -9.78
C GLN A 15 8.90 4.93 -9.66
N SER A 16 9.63 5.24 -8.60
CA SER A 16 10.92 4.63 -8.35
C SER A 16 10.76 3.14 -8.04
N GLN A 17 11.85 2.40 -8.20
CA GLN A 17 11.84 0.98 -7.87
C GLN A 17 11.55 0.74 -6.39
N ARG A 18 11.90 1.68 -5.53
CA ARG A 18 11.59 1.58 -4.10
C ARG A 18 10.09 1.54 -3.88
N HIS A 19 9.36 2.42 -4.57
CA HIS A 19 7.91 2.45 -4.44
C HIS A 19 7.27 1.18 -5.00
N ARG A 20 7.80 0.70 -6.13
CA ARG A 20 7.33 -0.56 -6.70
C ARG A 20 7.56 -1.72 -5.74
N GLY A 21 8.75 -1.78 -5.15
CA GLY A 21 9.09 -2.82 -4.18
C GLY A 21 8.19 -2.77 -2.97
N THR A 22 7.90 -1.55 -2.48
CA THR A 22 7.01 -1.38 -1.34
C THR A 22 5.59 -1.85 -1.66
N LEU A 23 5.08 -1.49 -2.84
CA LEU A 23 3.75 -1.93 -3.26
C LEU A 23 3.69 -3.46 -3.37
N ARG A 24 4.73 -4.05 -3.94
CA ARG A 24 4.81 -5.50 -4.08
C ARG A 24 4.85 -6.18 -2.72
N ALA A 25 5.58 -5.62 -1.78
CA ALA A 25 5.66 -6.17 -0.43
C ALA A 25 4.33 -6.09 0.28
N LEU A 26 3.50 -5.10 -0.04
CA LEU A 26 2.16 -4.97 0.51
C LEU A 26 1.16 -5.88 -0.19
N GLY A 27 1.54 -6.51 -1.28
CA GLY A 27 0.63 -7.33 -2.05
C GLY A 27 -0.11 -6.57 -3.13
N LEU A 28 0.29 -5.34 -3.38
CA LEU A 28 -0.31 -4.48 -4.40
C LEU A 28 0.55 -4.53 -5.67
N GLY A 29 0.10 -3.88 -6.70
CA GLY A 29 0.81 -3.84 -7.97
C GLY A 29 -0.10 -3.47 -9.12
N ARG A 30 -1.39 -3.38 -8.85
CA ARG A 30 -2.39 -3.03 -9.85
C ARG A 30 -3.33 -1.98 -9.29
N ILE A 31 -3.80 -1.11 -10.13
CA ILE A 31 -4.87 -0.18 -9.76
C ILE A 31 -6.11 -1.00 -9.43
N GLY A 32 -6.73 -0.67 -8.32
CA GLY A 32 -7.94 -1.36 -7.87
C GLY A 32 -7.69 -2.58 -7.00
N LYS A 33 -6.43 -3.02 -6.88
CA LYS A 33 -6.10 -4.13 -5.99
C LYS A 33 -6.27 -3.69 -4.54
N THR A 34 -6.95 -4.51 -3.77
CA THR A 34 -7.19 -4.24 -2.34
C THR A 34 -6.60 -5.36 -1.51
N VAL A 35 -5.91 -5.00 -0.44
CA VAL A 35 -5.36 -5.96 0.52
C VAL A 35 -5.65 -5.48 1.93
N GLU A 36 -5.66 -6.42 2.88
CA GLU A 36 -5.83 -6.11 4.29
C GLU A 36 -4.59 -6.55 5.05
N HIS A 37 -4.14 -5.71 5.95
CA HIS A 37 -2.97 -5.99 6.79
C HIS A 37 -3.27 -5.56 8.21
N GLU A 38 -2.69 -6.27 9.17
CA GLU A 38 -2.74 -5.83 10.55
C GLU A 38 -1.87 -4.59 10.72
N GLN A 39 -2.34 -3.66 11.54
CA GLN A 39 -1.55 -2.48 11.84
C GLN A 39 -0.26 -2.87 12.55
N SER A 40 0.83 -2.28 12.10
CA SER A 40 2.12 -2.47 12.75
C SER A 40 3.00 -1.28 12.39
N PRO A 41 4.06 -1.02 13.18
CA PRO A 41 5.01 0.03 12.84
C PRO A 41 5.65 -0.17 11.47
N GLN A 42 5.90 -1.42 11.10
CA GLN A 42 6.48 -1.74 9.80
C GLN A 42 5.51 -1.41 8.67
N LEU A 43 4.24 -1.77 8.86
CA LEU A 43 3.22 -1.47 7.87
C LEU A 43 3.07 0.05 7.71
N ALA A 44 3.03 0.78 8.82
CA ALA A 44 2.89 2.23 8.78
C ALA A 44 4.04 2.87 7.98
N GLY A 45 5.25 2.38 8.17
CA GLY A 45 6.41 2.88 7.43
C GLY A 45 6.31 2.60 5.94
N ALA A 46 5.86 1.40 5.58
CA ALA A 46 5.72 1.02 4.18
C ALA A 46 4.62 1.84 3.50
N VAL A 47 3.48 1.98 4.16
CA VAL A 47 2.34 2.74 3.61
C VAL A 47 2.70 4.21 3.42
N ARG A 48 3.45 4.77 4.36
CA ARG A 48 3.85 6.17 4.29
C ARG A 48 4.61 6.49 3.00
N LYS A 49 5.39 5.54 2.51
CA LYS A 49 6.18 5.72 1.30
C LYS A 49 5.33 5.77 0.04
N VAL A 50 4.19 5.09 0.05
CA VAL A 50 3.35 4.96 -1.14
C VAL A 50 1.93 5.49 -0.93
N ARG A 51 1.71 6.26 0.13
CA ARG A 51 0.36 6.74 0.46
C ARG A 51 -0.27 7.56 -0.67
N HIS A 52 0.56 8.18 -1.50
CA HIS A 52 0.07 8.96 -2.64
C HIS A 52 -0.47 8.07 -3.76
N LEU A 53 -0.23 6.77 -3.67
CA LEU A 53 -0.69 5.80 -4.67
C LEU A 53 -1.82 4.94 -4.16
N VAL A 54 -2.13 5.00 -2.88
CA VAL A 54 -3.10 4.10 -2.26
C VAL A 54 -4.11 4.87 -1.43
N LYS A 55 -5.24 4.22 -1.19
CA LYS A 55 -6.26 4.71 -0.26
C LYS A 55 -6.30 3.74 0.92
N ILE A 56 -6.32 4.29 2.13
CA ILE A 56 -6.29 3.49 3.34
C ILE A 56 -7.61 3.66 4.08
N GLU A 57 -8.19 2.54 4.46
CA GLU A 57 -9.43 2.51 5.23
C GLU A 57 -9.28 1.54 6.38
N ASP A 58 -10.01 1.77 7.45
CA ASP A 58 -10.12 0.79 8.52
C ASP A 58 -10.95 -0.39 8.03
N ALA A 59 -10.44 -1.56 8.27
CA ALA A 59 -11.13 -2.78 7.85
C ALA A 59 -12.10 -3.28 8.92
#